data_ed937b442b7e4790bd391a5c2dac05ee
#
_entry.id   ed937b442b7e4790bd391a5c2dac05ee
#
_cell.length_a   1.000
_cell.length_b   1.000
_cell.length_c   1.000
_cell.angle_alpha   90.00
_cell.angle_beta   90.00
_cell.angle_gamma   90.00
#
_symmetry.space_group_name_H-M   'P 1'
#
loop_
_entity.id
_entity.type
_entity.pdbx_description
1 polymer ?
#
loop_
_entity_poly.entity_id
_entity_poly.type
_entity_poly.pdbx_seq_one_letter_code
_entity_poly.pdbx_strand_id
1 'polypeptide(L)'
;MLFRSRALSGGVTTDKVFDIVRRVRQKVTLPMVFMTYANVVFSYGTARFLDKAAEVGIDGLILPDVPYEEKEEFAPLCEAAGLDLISMIAPTSHDRIKMIAAEAKGFVYCVSSLGVTGVRSEITTDIGAMVRLVKEANPDIPCAVGFGISTPAQAEKMAAVSDGAIVGSAIVRLCEKYGREAAGPIGEHVRSMKVAVLQKD
;
A
#
# COMPACT_ATOMS: atom_id res chain seq x y z
N MET A 1 -5.89 8.67 11.05
CA MET A 1 -5.42 8.94 12.43
C MET A 1 -6.10 8.09 13.48
N LEU A 2 -7.41 7.92 13.49
CA LEU A 2 -8.15 7.22 14.56
C LEU A 2 -7.65 5.79 14.83
N PHE A 3 -7.41 5.00 13.80
CA PHE A 3 -6.97 3.60 13.94
C PHE A 3 -5.54 3.48 14.51
N ARG A 4 -4.61 4.35 14.07
CA ARG A 4 -3.25 4.38 14.62
C ARG A 4 -3.27 4.70 16.12
N SER A 5 -4.03 5.70 16.54
CA SER A 5 -4.14 6.08 17.95
C SER A 5 -4.65 4.92 18.81
N ARG A 6 -5.64 4.17 18.33
CA ARG A 6 -6.17 2.97 19.03
C ARG A 6 -5.13 1.86 19.15
N ALA A 7 -4.37 1.59 18.08
CA ALA A 7 -3.32 0.59 18.11
C ALA A 7 -2.23 0.96 19.13
N LEU A 8 -1.78 2.21 19.14
CA LEU A 8 -0.79 2.71 20.09
C LEU A 8 -1.30 2.65 21.53
N SER A 9 -2.56 3.06 21.78
CA SER A 9 -3.19 2.93 23.10
C SER A 9 -3.31 1.48 23.57
N GLY A 10 -3.43 0.54 22.62
CA GLY A 10 -3.40 -0.91 22.87
C GLY A 10 -1.99 -1.47 23.07
N GLY A 11 -0.96 -0.62 23.10
CA GLY A 11 0.44 -1.03 23.35
C GLY A 11 1.12 -1.67 22.15
N VAL A 12 0.69 -1.38 20.92
CA VAL A 12 1.39 -1.81 19.71
C VAL A 12 2.70 -1.02 19.58
N THR A 13 3.81 -1.73 19.36
CA THR A 13 5.14 -1.19 19.08
C THR A 13 5.62 -1.68 17.71
N THR A 14 6.63 -1.03 17.16
CA THR A 14 7.27 -1.46 15.90
C THR A 14 7.80 -2.90 16.01
N ASP A 15 8.43 -3.26 17.14
CA ASP A 15 8.91 -4.63 17.36
C ASP A 15 7.77 -5.67 17.34
N LYS A 16 6.62 -5.35 17.95
CA LYS A 16 5.44 -6.23 17.88
C LYS A 16 4.93 -6.42 16.45
N VAL A 17 5.05 -5.39 15.60
CA VAL A 17 4.69 -5.51 14.18
C VAL A 17 5.66 -6.45 13.46
N PHE A 18 6.96 -6.32 13.68
CA PHE A 18 7.96 -7.26 13.15
C PHE A 18 7.68 -8.71 13.61
N ASP A 19 7.33 -8.91 14.87
CA ASP A 19 6.99 -10.25 15.40
C ASP A 19 5.72 -10.84 14.74
N ILE A 20 4.74 -9.99 14.43
CA ILE A 20 3.55 -10.42 13.65
C ILE A 20 3.97 -10.89 12.26
N VAL A 21 4.79 -10.09 11.55
CA VAL A 21 5.26 -10.45 10.21
C VAL A 21 6.05 -11.75 10.24
N ARG A 22 7.00 -11.91 11.17
CA ARG A 22 7.78 -13.15 11.31
C ARG A 22 6.89 -14.40 11.46
N ARG A 23 5.81 -14.31 12.25
CA ARG A 23 4.84 -15.40 12.40
C ARG A 23 4.00 -15.64 11.15
N VAL A 24 3.60 -14.58 10.45
CA VAL A 24 2.84 -14.66 9.20
C VAL A 24 3.71 -15.29 8.11
N ARG A 25 4.96 -14.88 7.98
CA ARG A 25 5.89 -15.36 6.96
C ARG A 25 6.17 -16.87 7.05
N GLN A 26 6.00 -17.48 8.22
CA GLN A 26 6.09 -18.94 8.36
C GLN A 26 5.00 -19.70 7.58
N LYS A 27 3.91 -19.05 7.19
CA LYS A 27 2.73 -19.65 6.55
C LYS A 27 2.38 -19.02 5.21
N VAL A 28 2.94 -17.86 4.91
CA VAL A 28 2.53 -17.03 3.75
C VAL A 28 3.76 -16.62 2.97
N THR A 29 3.75 -16.92 1.67
CA THR A 29 4.82 -16.58 0.70
C THR A 29 4.46 -15.39 -0.19
N LEU A 30 3.25 -14.82 -0.04
CA LEU A 30 2.83 -13.62 -0.79
C LEU A 30 3.75 -12.44 -0.48
N PRO A 31 4.04 -11.57 -1.45
CA PRO A 31 4.75 -10.33 -1.19
C PRO A 31 4.08 -9.51 -0.09
N MET A 32 4.89 -8.98 0.83
CA MET A 32 4.44 -8.14 1.93
C MET A 32 5.23 -6.84 1.96
N VAL A 33 4.52 -5.71 2.04
CA VAL A 33 5.13 -4.40 2.15
C VAL A 33 4.67 -3.70 3.43
N PHE A 34 5.56 -2.93 4.05
CA PHE A 34 5.16 -2.02 5.11
C PHE A 34 4.67 -0.70 4.52
N MET A 35 3.59 -0.16 5.09
CA MET A 35 3.17 1.22 4.86
C MET A 35 3.21 1.97 6.19
N THR A 36 4.11 2.91 6.31
CA THR A 36 4.32 3.69 7.53
C THR A 36 4.82 5.10 7.21
N TYR A 37 4.81 5.99 8.20
CA TYR A 37 5.40 7.31 8.06
C TYR A 37 6.91 7.30 8.29
N ALA A 38 7.64 8.20 7.63
CA ALA A 38 9.09 8.33 7.75
C ALA A 38 9.55 8.50 9.20
N ASN A 39 8.80 9.25 10.01
CA ASN A 39 9.15 9.46 11.42
C ASN A 39 9.19 8.17 12.24
N VAL A 40 8.46 7.13 11.88
CA VAL A 40 8.52 5.82 12.54
C VAL A 40 9.83 5.12 12.21
N VAL A 41 10.24 5.19 10.93
CA VAL A 41 11.50 4.62 10.45
C VAL A 41 12.67 5.34 11.10
N PHE A 42 12.69 6.67 11.09
CA PHE A 42 13.72 7.48 11.74
C PHE A 42 13.83 7.21 13.24
N SER A 43 12.69 7.19 13.95
CA SER A 43 12.68 6.96 15.41
C SER A 43 13.18 5.57 15.80
N TYR A 44 13.03 4.58 14.93
CA TYR A 44 13.56 3.22 15.14
C TYR A 44 15.05 3.11 14.78
N GLY A 45 15.55 4.07 13.99
CA GLY A 45 16.86 4.06 13.33
C GLY A 45 16.73 3.43 11.94
N THR A 46 16.93 4.24 10.87
CA THR A 46 16.59 3.86 9.49
C THR A 46 17.26 2.54 9.08
N ALA A 47 18.57 2.40 9.22
CA ALA A 47 19.28 1.17 8.87
C ALA A 47 18.72 -0.03 9.66
N ARG A 48 18.59 0.11 10.99
CA ARG A 48 18.06 -0.94 11.86
C ARG A 48 16.64 -1.36 11.49
N PHE A 49 15.79 -0.41 11.08
CA PHE A 49 14.41 -0.70 10.64
C PHE A 49 14.42 -1.53 9.36
N LEU A 50 15.23 -1.13 8.37
CA LEU A 50 15.30 -1.80 7.07
C LEU A 50 15.93 -3.19 7.18
N ASP A 51 17.02 -3.33 7.93
CA ASP A 51 17.63 -4.64 8.21
C ASP A 51 16.64 -5.59 8.87
N LYS A 52 15.87 -5.08 9.84
CA LYS A 52 14.86 -5.85 10.53
C LYS A 52 13.68 -6.22 9.62
N ALA A 53 13.27 -5.31 8.75
CA ALA A 53 12.22 -5.57 7.76
C ALA A 53 12.65 -6.69 6.79
N ALA A 54 13.88 -6.62 6.28
CA ALA A 54 14.45 -7.66 5.43
C ALA A 54 14.57 -9.02 6.18
N GLU A 55 15.08 -9.01 7.43
CA GLU A 55 15.20 -10.21 8.28
C GLU A 55 13.87 -10.94 8.45
N VAL A 56 12.77 -10.21 8.66
CA VAL A 56 11.43 -10.84 8.83
C VAL A 56 10.74 -11.15 7.50
N GLY A 57 11.35 -10.82 6.37
CA GLY A 57 10.88 -11.15 5.03
C GLY A 57 9.87 -10.14 4.46
N ILE A 58 9.99 -8.86 4.78
CA ILE A 58 9.29 -7.79 4.07
C ILE A 58 9.97 -7.58 2.72
N ASP A 59 9.16 -7.32 1.68
CA ASP A 59 9.63 -7.15 0.30
C ASP A 59 9.75 -5.67 -0.10
N GLY A 60 9.08 -4.76 0.61
CA GLY A 60 9.14 -3.33 0.28
C GLY A 60 8.57 -2.41 1.34
N LEU A 61 8.72 -1.10 1.08
CA LEU A 61 8.31 -0.03 1.98
C LEU A 61 7.54 1.05 1.22
N ILE A 62 6.43 1.52 1.78
CA ILE A 62 5.64 2.66 1.32
C ILE A 62 5.75 3.75 2.37
N LEU A 63 6.21 4.93 1.99
CA LEU A 63 6.32 6.13 2.84
C LEU A 63 5.43 7.25 2.27
N PRO A 64 4.15 7.35 2.68
CA PRO A 64 3.19 8.26 2.07
C PRO A 64 3.46 9.75 2.36
N ASP A 65 4.33 10.06 3.30
CA ASP A 65 4.73 11.39 3.72
C ASP A 65 6.10 11.83 3.15
N VAL A 66 6.75 10.97 2.36
CA VAL A 66 8.00 11.29 1.68
C VAL A 66 7.70 11.64 0.22
N PRO A 67 7.91 12.91 -0.20
CA PRO A 67 7.75 13.29 -1.59
C PRO A 67 8.87 12.66 -2.46
N TYR A 68 8.62 12.60 -3.76
CA TYR A 68 9.57 12.01 -4.71
C TYR A 68 10.98 12.64 -4.63
N GLU A 69 11.04 13.94 -4.40
CA GLU A 69 12.30 14.70 -4.30
C GLU A 69 13.15 14.32 -3.08
N GLU A 70 12.54 13.75 -2.06
CA GLU A 70 13.23 13.33 -0.82
C GLU A 70 13.47 11.81 -0.77
N LYS A 71 13.11 11.08 -1.84
CA LYS A 71 13.26 9.62 -1.88
C LYS A 71 14.70 9.13 -1.67
N GLU A 72 15.68 9.95 -2.08
CA GLU A 72 17.10 9.63 -1.98
C GLU A 72 17.58 9.43 -0.52
N GLU A 73 16.83 9.91 0.45
CA GLU A 73 17.10 9.62 1.86
C GLU A 73 16.85 8.15 2.24
N PHE A 74 15.98 7.47 1.48
CA PHE A 74 15.55 6.09 1.77
C PHE A 74 15.91 5.09 0.67
N ALA A 75 15.86 5.50 -0.60
CA ALA A 75 16.00 4.58 -1.73
C ALA A 75 17.31 3.77 -1.73
N PRO A 76 18.49 4.38 -1.53
CA PRO A 76 19.73 3.62 -1.48
C PRO A 76 19.79 2.64 -0.30
N LEU A 77 19.20 3.01 0.84
CA LEU A 77 19.17 2.16 2.03
C LEU A 77 18.19 1.00 1.87
N CYS A 78 17.04 1.24 1.26
CA CYS A 78 16.10 0.18 0.88
C CYS A 78 16.74 -0.81 -0.08
N GLU A 79 17.40 -0.31 -1.13
CA GLU A 79 18.08 -1.14 -2.12
C GLU A 79 19.19 -2.00 -1.49
N ALA A 80 20.00 -1.41 -0.61
CA ALA A 80 21.05 -2.13 0.13
C ALA A 80 20.48 -3.24 1.02
N ALA A 81 19.28 -3.05 1.57
CA ALA A 81 18.56 -4.04 2.36
C ALA A 81 17.74 -5.04 1.52
N GLY A 82 17.73 -4.91 0.19
CA GLY A 82 16.94 -5.75 -0.70
C GLY A 82 15.42 -5.48 -0.66
N LEU A 83 15.03 -4.26 -0.30
CA LEU A 83 13.62 -3.82 -0.21
C LEU A 83 13.30 -2.85 -1.36
N ASP A 84 12.12 -3.01 -1.97
CA ASP A 84 11.61 -2.02 -2.90
C ASP A 84 11.01 -0.81 -2.16
N LEU A 85 11.47 0.40 -2.47
CA LEU A 85 10.78 1.62 -2.07
C LEU A 85 9.66 1.89 -3.08
N ILE A 86 8.43 1.61 -2.67
CA ILE A 86 7.25 1.68 -3.53
C ILE A 86 6.85 3.12 -3.78
N SER A 87 6.82 3.51 -5.04
CA SER A 87 6.45 4.85 -5.46
C SER A 87 4.95 5.08 -5.37
N MET A 88 4.56 6.25 -4.85
CA MET A 88 3.16 6.71 -4.83
C MET A 88 2.95 7.80 -5.86
N ILE A 89 1.87 7.71 -6.64
CA ILE A 89 1.45 8.70 -7.61
C ILE A 89 0.05 9.19 -7.27
N ALA A 90 -0.09 10.49 -7.06
CA ALA A 90 -1.36 11.17 -6.89
C ALA A 90 -1.71 11.94 -8.18
N PRO A 91 -2.97 12.38 -8.37
CA PRO A 91 -3.33 13.27 -9.48
C PRO A 91 -2.47 14.54 -9.49
N THR A 92 -1.61 14.66 -10.50
CA THR A 92 -0.62 15.75 -10.65
C THR A 92 -0.29 15.93 -12.14
N SER A 93 0.78 16.68 -12.47
CA SER A 93 1.21 16.89 -13.87
C SER A 93 1.66 15.58 -14.55
N HIS A 94 1.45 15.50 -15.84
CA HIS A 94 1.83 14.33 -16.66
C HIS A 94 3.34 14.02 -16.57
N ASP A 95 4.17 15.07 -16.63
CA ASP A 95 5.62 14.91 -16.58
C ASP A 95 6.07 14.33 -15.24
N ARG A 96 5.46 14.77 -14.14
CA ARG A 96 5.75 14.25 -12.81
C ARG A 96 5.36 12.77 -12.69
N ILE A 97 4.19 12.38 -13.21
CA ILE A 97 3.74 10.98 -13.24
C ILE A 97 4.77 10.12 -13.99
N LYS A 98 5.16 10.54 -15.20
CA LYS A 98 6.13 9.81 -16.03
C LYS A 98 7.51 9.70 -15.37
N MET A 99 7.99 10.78 -14.76
CA MET A 99 9.26 10.81 -14.04
C MET A 99 9.28 9.80 -12.89
N ILE A 100 8.24 9.78 -12.06
CA ILE A 100 8.14 8.85 -10.93
C ILE A 100 8.03 7.40 -11.42
N ALA A 101 7.22 7.17 -12.46
CA ALA A 101 6.98 5.84 -13.01
C ALA A 101 8.22 5.20 -13.65
N ALA A 102 9.06 6.01 -14.32
CA ALA A 102 10.26 5.54 -15.00
C ALA A 102 11.27 4.86 -14.05
N GLU A 103 11.32 5.30 -12.80
CA GLU A 103 12.25 4.80 -11.78
C GLU A 103 11.58 3.88 -10.74
N ALA A 104 10.26 3.63 -10.87
CA ALA A 104 9.50 2.84 -9.91
C ALA A 104 9.97 1.38 -9.86
N LYS A 105 9.99 0.81 -8.66
CA LYS A 105 10.31 -0.60 -8.38
C LYS A 105 9.10 -1.28 -7.73
N GLY A 106 9.02 -2.60 -7.85
CA GLY A 106 7.94 -3.41 -7.30
C GLY A 106 6.59 -3.11 -7.97
N PHE A 107 5.91 -2.07 -7.54
CA PHE A 107 4.68 -1.57 -8.17
C PHE A 107 4.49 -0.06 -7.93
N VAL A 108 3.59 0.57 -8.66
CA VAL A 108 3.17 1.95 -8.42
C VAL A 108 1.85 1.98 -7.67
N TYR A 109 1.84 2.65 -6.52
CA TYR A 109 0.61 2.93 -5.77
C TYR A 109 -0.08 4.18 -6.34
N CYS A 110 -1.13 3.99 -7.13
CA CYS A 110 -1.91 5.08 -7.68
C CYS A 110 -2.99 5.52 -6.67
N VAL A 111 -2.88 6.75 -6.19
CA VAL A 111 -3.83 7.35 -5.25
C VAL A 111 -5.02 7.92 -6.01
N SER A 112 -6.23 7.42 -5.76
CA SER A 112 -7.45 7.81 -6.50
C SER A 112 -7.98 9.21 -6.20
N SER A 113 -7.46 9.88 -5.15
CA SER A 113 -7.86 11.26 -4.83
C SER A 113 -6.85 11.95 -3.93
N LEU A 114 -6.72 13.27 -4.07
CA LEU A 114 -6.05 14.12 -3.09
C LEU A 114 -6.92 14.23 -1.84
N GLY A 115 -6.50 13.64 -0.72
CA GLY A 115 -7.20 13.83 0.55
C GLY A 115 -7.05 12.69 1.55
N VAL A 116 -7.66 12.87 2.72
CA VAL A 116 -7.55 11.98 3.88
C VAL A 116 -8.17 10.59 3.64
N THR A 117 -7.65 9.59 4.34
CA THR A 117 -8.15 8.22 4.37
C THR A 117 -9.62 8.15 4.77
N GLY A 118 -10.43 7.41 4.03
CA GLY A 118 -11.83 7.16 4.34
C GLY A 118 -12.55 6.41 3.22
N VAL A 119 -13.76 5.92 3.51
CA VAL A 119 -14.65 5.34 2.50
C VAL A 119 -15.37 6.47 1.77
N ARG A 120 -15.32 6.47 0.43
CA ARG A 120 -15.99 7.45 -0.42
C ARG A 120 -16.99 6.77 -1.34
N SER A 121 -18.05 7.49 -1.68
CA SER A 121 -19.10 7.04 -2.60
C SER A 121 -18.72 7.24 -4.08
N GLU A 122 -17.88 8.26 -4.39
CA GLU A 122 -17.49 8.56 -5.76
C GLU A 122 -15.99 8.82 -5.87
N ILE A 123 -15.38 8.36 -6.96
CA ILE A 123 -14.00 8.61 -7.37
C ILE A 123 -14.09 9.50 -8.62
N THR A 124 -13.75 10.78 -8.48
CA THR A 124 -13.88 11.79 -9.54
C THR A 124 -12.63 11.93 -10.41
N THR A 125 -11.51 11.33 -10.01
CA THR A 125 -10.23 11.38 -10.75
C THR A 125 -10.27 10.40 -11.92
N ASP A 126 -9.78 10.80 -13.10
CA ASP A 126 -9.54 9.88 -14.22
C ASP A 126 -8.31 9.00 -13.93
N ILE A 127 -8.57 7.90 -13.23
CA ILE A 127 -7.56 6.91 -12.85
C ILE A 127 -7.01 6.22 -14.10
N GLY A 128 -7.84 5.98 -15.10
CA GLY A 128 -7.40 5.34 -16.35
C GLY A 128 -6.37 6.19 -17.08
N ALA A 129 -6.55 7.51 -17.13
CA ALA A 129 -5.54 8.42 -17.70
C ALA A 129 -4.21 8.37 -16.91
N MET A 130 -4.29 8.36 -15.59
CA MET A 130 -3.09 8.29 -14.73
C MET A 130 -2.33 6.97 -14.93
N VAL A 131 -3.03 5.85 -14.96
CA VAL A 131 -2.42 4.53 -15.21
C VAL A 131 -1.81 4.46 -16.61
N ARG A 132 -2.47 5.00 -17.65
CA ARG A 132 -1.88 5.08 -19.00
C ARG A 132 -0.56 5.83 -19.01
N LEU A 133 -0.46 6.97 -18.34
CA LEU A 133 0.79 7.74 -18.23
C LEU A 133 1.90 6.95 -17.53
N VAL A 134 1.57 6.17 -16.50
CA VAL A 134 2.53 5.27 -15.84
C VAL A 134 3.01 4.20 -16.84
N LYS A 135 2.09 3.54 -17.55
CA LYS A 135 2.42 2.49 -18.53
C LYS A 135 3.16 3.02 -19.76
N GLU A 136 2.97 4.28 -20.15
CA GLU A 136 3.77 4.93 -21.19
C GLU A 136 5.24 5.10 -20.79
N ALA A 137 5.50 5.40 -19.52
CA ALA A 137 6.86 5.60 -19.00
C ALA A 137 7.55 4.27 -18.60
N ASN A 138 6.77 3.32 -18.08
CA ASN A 138 7.25 2.01 -17.63
C ASN A 138 6.16 0.95 -17.88
N PRO A 139 6.17 0.29 -19.06
CA PRO A 139 5.12 -0.65 -19.46
C PRO A 139 4.98 -1.86 -18.53
N ASP A 140 6.08 -2.30 -17.94
CA ASP A 140 6.13 -3.54 -17.15
C ASP A 140 5.78 -3.34 -15.69
N ILE A 141 5.83 -2.09 -15.16
CA ILE A 141 5.56 -1.83 -13.74
C ILE A 141 4.07 -2.03 -13.42
N PRO A 142 3.70 -2.88 -12.46
CA PRO A 142 2.31 -3.01 -12.03
C PRO A 142 1.79 -1.73 -11.40
N CYS A 143 0.51 -1.40 -11.66
CA CYS A 143 -0.20 -0.28 -11.06
C CYS A 143 -1.32 -0.79 -10.16
N ALA A 144 -1.29 -0.44 -8.88
CA ALA A 144 -2.36 -0.74 -7.95
C ALA A 144 -3.04 0.54 -7.48
N VAL A 145 -4.36 0.59 -7.59
CA VAL A 145 -5.16 1.79 -7.23
C VAL A 145 -5.68 1.67 -5.81
N GLY A 146 -5.48 2.69 -5.01
CA GLY A 146 -5.91 2.76 -3.62
C GLY A 146 -6.61 4.06 -3.26
N PHE A 147 -7.09 4.13 -2.02
CA PHE A 147 -7.92 5.15 -1.38
C PHE A 147 -9.42 5.06 -1.70
N GLY A 148 -10.18 4.75 -0.65
CA GLY A 148 -11.64 4.78 -0.66
C GLY A 148 -12.32 3.52 -1.18
N ILE A 149 -11.58 2.54 -1.70
CA ILE A 149 -12.16 1.28 -2.20
C ILE A 149 -12.64 0.46 -1.00
N SER A 150 -13.93 0.12 -1.02
CA SER A 150 -14.57 -0.60 0.10
C SER A 150 -15.60 -1.65 -0.34
N THR A 151 -16.00 -1.66 -1.62
CA THR A 151 -16.98 -2.58 -2.17
C THR A 151 -16.43 -3.37 -3.36
N PRO A 152 -16.94 -4.59 -3.63
CA PRO A 152 -16.57 -5.37 -4.79
C PRO A 152 -16.72 -4.59 -6.12
N ALA A 153 -17.81 -3.86 -6.30
CA ALA A 153 -18.05 -3.06 -7.50
C ALA A 153 -17.01 -1.93 -7.70
N GLN A 154 -16.52 -1.33 -6.61
CA GLN A 154 -15.43 -0.36 -6.69
C GLN A 154 -14.10 -1.04 -7.04
N ALA A 155 -13.83 -2.22 -6.47
CA ALA A 155 -12.62 -2.98 -6.78
C ALA A 155 -12.59 -3.43 -8.24
N GLU A 156 -13.71 -3.90 -8.78
CA GLU A 156 -13.90 -4.26 -10.20
C GLU A 156 -13.59 -3.08 -11.13
N LYS A 157 -14.21 -1.91 -10.87
CA LYS A 157 -13.97 -0.69 -11.66
C LYS A 157 -12.50 -0.28 -11.69
N MET A 158 -11.80 -0.41 -10.56
CA MET A 158 -10.37 -0.07 -10.50
C MET A 158 -9.52 -1.13 -11.21
N ALA A 159 -9.84 -2.39 -11.06
CA ALA A 159 -9.15 -3.48 -11.74
C ALA A 159 -9.34 -3.45 -13.27
N ALA A 160 -10.45 -2.90 -13.76
CA ALA A 160 -10.67 -2.72 -15.20
C ALA A 160 -9.66 -1.75 -15.86
N VAL A 161 -9.09 -0.82 -15.10
CA VAL A 161 -8.17 0.23 -15.60
C VAL A 161 -6.76 0.15 -15.00
N SER A 162 -6.47 -0.85 -14.17
CA SER A 162 -5.18 -1.04 -13.50
C SER A 162 -4.88 -2.53 -13.28
N ASP A 163 -3.71 -2.83 -12.72
CA ASP A 163 -3.32 -4.22 -12.41
C ASP A 163 -3.87 -4.71 -11.07
N GLY A 164 -4.39 -3.80 -10.23
CA GLY A 164 -4.94 -4.18 -8.93
C GLY A 164 -5.61 -3.07 -8.15
N ALA A 165 -6.35 -3.47 -7.11
CA ALA A 165 -7.03 -2.57 -6.19
C ALA A 165 -6.50 -2.76 -4.76
N ILE A 166 -6.23 -1.65 -4.06
CA ILE A 166 -5.76 -1.64 -2.68
C ILE A 166 -6.92 -1.31 -1.76
N VAL A 167 -7.24 -2.23 -0.87
CA VAL A 167 -8.34 -2.13 0.09
C VAL A 167 -7.78 -2.11 1.51
N GLY A 168 -7.85 -0.99 2.18
CA GLY A 168 -7.30 -0.81 3.53
C GLY A 168 -8.37 -0.54 4.58
N SER A 169 -8.98 0.65 4.57
CA SER A 169 -9.88 1.14 5.61
C SER A 169 -11.10 0.22 5.84
N ALA A 170 -11.60 -0.45 4.81
CA ALA A 170 -12.70 -1.41 4.95
C ALA A 170 -12.28 -2.61 5.81
N ILE A 171 -11.08 -3.15 5.62
CA ILE A 171 -10.54 -4.26 6.41
C ILE A 171 -10.32 -3.82 7.86
N VAL A 172 -9.74 -2.63 8.08
CA VAL A 172 -9.52 -2.10 9.43
C VAL A 172 -10.83 -1.90 10.19
N ARG A 173 -11.92 -1.50 9.51
CA ARG A 173 -13.27 -1.43 10.12
C ARG A 173 -13.80 -2.80 10.53
N LEU A 174 -13.51 -3.85 9.77
CA LEU A 174 -13.87 -5.21 10.18
C LEU A 174 -13.11 -5.62 11.44
N CYS A 175 -11.81 -5.28 11.54
CA CYS A 175 -11.04 -5.48 12.76
C CYS A 175 -11.67 -4.74 13.97
N GLU A 176 -12.10 -3.48 13.76
CA GLU A 176 -12.77 -2.69 14.81
C GLU A 176 -14.10 -3.34 15.25
N LYS A 177 -14.90 -3.80 14.28
CA LYS A 177 -16.23 -4.34 14.53
C LYS A 177 -16.19 -5.71 15.22
N TYR A 178 -15.29 -6.59 14.79
CA TYR A 178 -15.28 -7.99 15.21
C TYR A 178 -14.13 -8.36 16.14
N GLY A 179 -13.17 -7.46 16.38
CA GLY A 179 -12.06 -7.68 17.30
C GLY A 179 -11.32 -8.98 16.99
N ARG A 180 -11.23 -9.88 17.96
CA ARG A 180 -10.53 -11.16 17.81
C ARG A 180 -11.20 -12.12 16.82
N GLU A 181 -12.49 -11.95 16.55
CA GLU A 181 -13.28 -12.77 15.62
C GLU A 181 -13.25 -12.22 14.17
N ALA A 182 -12.41 -11.22 13.89
CA ALA A 182 -12.38 -10.54 12.60
C ALA A 182 -11.86 -11.41 11.43
N ALA A 183 -11.13 -12.48 11.70
CA ALA A 183 -10.49 -13.29 10.66
C ALA A 183 -11.48 -13.85 9.62
N GLY A 184 -12.62 -14.42 10.07
CA GLY A 184 -13.67 -14.92 9.19
C GLY A 184 -14.28 -13.83 8.30
N PRO A 185 -14.87 -12.77 8.88
CA PRO A 185 -15.41 -11.63 8.14
C PRO A 185 -14.42 -10.95 7.18
N ILE A 186 -13.15 -10.83 7.56
CA ILE A 186 -12.10 -10.32 6.66
C ILE A 186 -11.87 -11.26 5.48
N GLY A 187 -11.79 -12.57 5.74
CA GLY A 187 -11.62 -13.57 4.70
C GLY A 187 -12.76 -13.57 3.67
N GLU A 188 -14.02 -13.44 4.13
CA GLU A 188 -15.20 -13.30 3.26
C GLU A 188 -15.14 -12.02 2.43
N HIS A 189 -14.81 -10.89 3.06
CA HIS A 189 -14.69 -9.61 2.39
C HIS A 189 -13.58 -9.65 1.32
N VAL A 190 -12.39 -10.14 1.64
CA VAL A 190 -11.29 -10.27 0.68
C VAL A 190 -11.66 -11.20 -0.48
N ARG A 191 -12.34 -12.32 -0.19
CA ARG A 191 -12.81 -13.24 -1.23
C ARG A 191 -13.78 -12.55 -2.19
N SER A 192 -14.76 -11.79 -1.67
CA SER A 192 -15.71 -11.05 -2.51
C SER A 192 -15.03 -10.00 -3.38
N MET A 193 -14.04 -9.28 -2.85
CA MET A 193 -13.21 -8.34 -3.61
C MET A 193 -12.42 -9.05 -4.71
N LYS A 194 -11.76 -10.17 -4.38
CA LYS A 194 -10.96 -10.93 -5.34
C LYS A 194 -11.80 -11.49 -6.49
N VAL A 195 -13.00 -12.01 -6.20
CA VAL A 195 -13.92 -12.49 -7.23
C VAL A 195 -14.26 -11.36 -8.22
N ALA A 196 -14.61 -10.17 -7.71
CA ALA A 196 -14.95 -9.02 -8.54
C ALA A 196 -13.77 -8.55 -9.41
N VAL A 197 -12.54 -8.55 -8.87
CA VAL A 197 -11.33 -8.16 -9.62
C VAL A 197 -10.97 -9.17 -10.72
N LEU A 198 -11.29 -10.46 -10.53
CA LEU A 198 -10.97 -11.52 -11.49
C LEU A 198 -12.01 -11.70 -12.59
N GLN A 199 -13.21 -11.14 -12.45
CA GLN A 199 -14.27 -11.13 -13.48
C GLN A 199 -13.96 -10.07 -14.55
N LYS A 200 -12.72 -10.09 -15.08
CA LYS A 200 -12.40 -9.30 -16.28
C LYS A 200 -13.02 -10.00 -17.48
N ASP A 201 -14.09 -9.39 -18.07
CA ASP A 201 -14.60 -9.73 -19.39
C ASP A 201 -13.57 -9.39 -20.48
#